data_946388497adf6199424036ac0d78bf2c
#
_entry.id   946388497adf6199424036ac0d78bf2c
#
_cell.length_a   1.000
_cell.length_b   1.000
_cell.length_c   1.000
_cell.angle_alpha   90.00
_cell.angle_beta   90.00
_cell.angle_gamma   90.00
#
_symmetry.space_group_name_H-M   'P 1'
#
loop_
_entity.id
_entity.type
_entity.pdbx_description
1 polymer ?
#
loop_
_entity_poly.entity_id
_entity_poly.type
_entity_poly.pdbx_seq_one_letter_code
_entity_poly.pdbx_strand_id
1 'polypeptide(L)'
;MKKSLFVLACLAVMATAQPAGAQRRPDAALPKWEGLAETPQMGWSSWNKFQTDINEDLIKATADQMVELGLVDAGYVYLNLDDGWHGERDEQGFVHEDLAKFPSGMKALADYLHSKGLKLGIYSDAGTNTCACYTGSLGHEYQDAYMYAQWGVDYLKYDWCYTNNIDPKGAYTLMRNALRKAGRPIFFSMCEWGNNKPWEWAAEVGHSWRSTGDIGAHFLADPITYDENGQPRWRSLGVLEIIDLNEPLRQYAGPGHWNDPDMLEVGNGLSDAENRAHFAMWCMMAAPLILGNDITAMSPETLAIITNKELIAIDQDPLGVQGLRLKKDGDLQYWFKPLENGDWAFCLLNGGPDALNVVLKWSDLDFVDDLSQRAIDFAGTNYTVKDLWHADAKPVNTLSKGKGKNRGKMVSNTFNVTVASHDVAIYRLSPVPSKKK
;
A
#
# COMPACT_ATOMS: atom_id res chain seq x y z
N MET A 1 -53.26 85.75 -22.48
CA MET A 1 -53.54 84.53 -21.69
C MET A 1 -52.98 83.35 -22.42
N LYS A 2 -51.79 82.85 -22.08
CA LYS A 2 -51.27 81.53 -22.44
C LYS A 2 -50.22 81.16 -21.32
N LYS A 3 -50.53 80.15 -20.52
CA LYS A 3 -49.68 79.63 -19.48
C LYS A 3 -48.69 78.69 -20.13
N SER A 4 -47.37 78.97 -19.96
CA SER A 4 -46.33 78.09 -20.33
C SER A 4 -45.93 77.21 -19.12
N LEU A 5 -46.04 75.92 -19.31
CA LEU A 5 -45.64 74.88 -18.35
C LEU A 5 -44.11 74.58 -18.54
N PHE A 6 -43.28 74.86 -17.53
CA PHE A 6 -41.92 74.38 -17.52
C PHE A 6 -41.88 72.98 -16.93
N VAL A 7 -41.40 72.00 -17.74
CA VAL A 7 -41.12 70.67 -17.29
C VAL A 7 -39.64 70.61 -16.88
N LEU A 8 -39.38 70.39 -15.59
CA LEU A 8 -38.05 70.16 -15.03
C LEU A 8 -37.71 68.69 -15.21
N ALA A 9 -36.74 68.37 -16.10
CA ALA A 9 -36.21 67.04 -16.26
C ALA A 9 -35.11 66.77 -15.20
N CYS A 10 -35.40 65.95 -14.22
CA CYS A 10 -34.42 65.44 -13.29
C CYS A 10 -33.61 64.32 -13.98
N LEU A 11 -32.35 64.57 -14.30
CA LEU A 11 -31.38 63.52 -14.69
C LEU A 11 -30.94 62.79 -13.41
N ALA A 12 -31.43 61.56 -13.26
CA ALA A 12 -30.92 60.62 -12.27
C ALA A 12 -29.62 60.04 -12.79
N VAL A 13 -28.49 60.40 -12.18
CA VAL A 13 -27.18 59.73 -12.39
C VAL A 13 -27.23 58.41 -11.65
N MET A 14 -27.41 57.30 -12.39
CA MET A 14 -27.19 55.96 -11.85
C MET A 14 -25.69 55.76 -11.67
N ALA A 15 -25.18 55.86 -10.47
CA ALA A 15 -23.86 55.39 -10.10
C ALA A 15 -23.88 53.83 -10.14
N THR A 16 -23.26 53.26 -11.15
CA THR A 16 -22.98 51.80 -11.18
C THR A 16 -21.93 51.50 -10.13
N ALA A 17 -22.35 50.96 -8.98
CA ALA A 17 -21.47 50.41 -8.01
C ALA A 17 -20.76 49.19 -8.68
N GLN A 18 -19.46 49.31 -8.94
CA GLN A 18 -18.63 48.13 -9.30
C GLN A 18 -18.66 47.17 -8.11
N PRO A 19 -18.86 45.86 -8.32
CA PRO A 19 -18.76 44.93 -7.24
C PRO A 19 -17.34 45.01 -6.65
N ALA A 20 -17.24 45.24 -5.35
CA ALA A 20 -16.00 45.15 -4.60
C ALA A 20 -15.34 43.82 -4.97
N GLY A 21 -14.05 43.87 -5.38
CA GLY A 21 -13.30 42.74 -5.80
C GLY A 21 -13.49 41.58 -4.83
N ALA A 22 -13.90 40.44 -5.34
CA ALA A 22 -13.94 39.23 -4.55
C ALA A 22 -12.56 39.04 -3.94
N GLN A 23 -12.44 39.23 -2.63
CA GLN A 23 -11.28 38.77 -1.90
C GLN A 23 -11.12 37.28 -2.27
N ARG A 24 -10.03 36.96 -2.97
CA ARG A 24 -9.65 35.57 -3.15
C ARG A 24 -9.57 34.98 -1.74
N ARG A 25 -10.50 34.09 -1.43
CA ARG A 25 -10.33 33.23 -0.24
C ARG A 25 -8.95 32.60 -0.39
N PRO A 26 -8.14 32.55 0.69
CA PRO A 26 -6.92 31.74 0.65
C PRO A 26 -7.33 30.40 0.05
N ASP A 27 -6.60 29.95 -0.97
CA ASP A 27 -6.90 28.72 -1.74
C ASP A 27 -7.28 27.64 -0.73
N ALA A 28 -8.53 27.19 -0.78
CA ALA A 28 -8.94 26.02 -0.01
C ALA A 28 -7.96 24.92 -0.39
N ALA A 29 -7.36 24.25 0.61
CA ALA A 29 -6.40 23.20 0.37
C ALA A 29 -6.99 22.25 -0.68
N LEU A 30 -6.27 22.05 -1.80
CA LEU A 30 -6.74 21.16 -2.87
C LEU A 30 -6.74 19.74 -2.30
N PRO A 31 -7.83 18.96 -2.45
CA PRO A 31 -7.82 17.57 -2.01
C PRO A 31 -6.80 16.76 -2.81
N LYS A 32 -6.34 15.63 -2.29
CA LYS A 32 -5.57 14.65 -3.09
C LYS A 32 -6.35 14.22 -4.33
N TRP A 33 -5.69 13.59 -5.30
CA TRP A 33 -6.38 12.98 -6.43
C TRP A 33 -7.24 11.80 -5.95
N GLU A 34 -8.50 11.76 -6.36
CA GLU A 34 -9.42 10.67 -6.06
C GLU A 34 -9.30 9.55 -7.11
N GLY A 35 -9.73 8.33 -6.77
CA GLY A 35 -9.80 7.20 -7.70
C GLY A 35 -8.44 6.55 -8.03
N LEU A 36 -7.36 6.88 -7.31
CA LEU A 36 -6.03 6.29 -7.54
C LEU A 36 -5.68 5.13 -6.61
N ALA A 37 -6.37 5.00 -5.48
CA ALA A 37 -6.06 4.07 -4.40
C ALA A 37 -7.32 3.34 -3.91
N GLU A 38 -8.22 2.95 -4.80
CA GLU A 38 -9.43 2.18 -4.44
C GLU A 38 -9.07 0.85 -3.78
N THR A 39 -7.96 0.26 -4.19
CA THR A 39 -7.30 -0.89 -3.57
C THR A 39 -5.83 -0.56 -3.32
N PRO A 40 -5.09 -1.34 -2.50
CA PRO A 40 -3.66 -1.15 -2.31
C PRO A 40 -2.90 -1.18 -3.63
N GLN A 41 -1.90 -0.32 -3.77
CA GLN A 41 -1.08 -0.27 -4.99
C GLN A 41 -0.22 -1.53 -5.15
N MET A 42 -0.07 -1.98 -6.39
CA MET A 42 0.78 -3.11 -6.76
C MET A 42 1.83 -2.69 -7.79
N GLY A 43 3.07 -3.12 -7.59
CA GLY A 43 4.16 -2.74 -8.48
C GLY A 43 5.51 -3.31 -8.06
N TRP A 44 6.55 -2.63 -8.51
CA TRP A 44 7.94 -2.93 -8.19
C TRP A 44 8.69 -1.64 -7.87
N SER A 45 9.71 -1.72 -7.00
CA SER A 45 10.62 -0.62 -6.71
C SER A 45 12.07 -1.07 -6.76
N SER A 46 12.94 -0.20 -7.23
CA SER A 46 14.35 -0.51 -7.44
C SER A 46 15.17 -0.58 -6.15
N TRP A 47 14.69 -0.03 -5.02
CA TRP A 47 15.54 0.27 -3.88
C TRP A 47 16.17 -0.95 -3.22
N ASN A 48 15.37 -1.92 -2.76
CA ASN A 48 15.87 -2.98 -1.91
C ASN A 48 16.91 -3.86 -2.58
N LYS A 49 16.81 -4.03 -3.90
CA LYS A 49 17.77 -4.83 -4.66
C LYS A 49 18.93 -4.03 -5.26
N PHE A 50 18.64 -2.85 -5.80
CA PHE A 50 19.61 -2.12 -6.64
C PHE A 50 20.09 -0.81 -6.00
N GLN A 51 19.39 -0.31 -4.98
CA GLN A 51 19.70 0.97 -4.33
C GLN A 51 19.86 2.08 -5.39
N THR A 52 21.00 2.78 -5.38
CA THR A 52 21.31 3.84 -6.37
C THR A 52 21.93 3.33 -7.66
N ASP A 53 22.20 2.01 -7.77
CA ASP A 53 22.79 1.41 -8.98
C ASP A 53 21.69 1.08 -9.99
N ILE A 54 21.06 2.12 -10.52
CA ILE A 54 19.98 2.06 -11.48
C ILE A 54 20.33 2.82 -12.76
N ASN A 55 19.82 2.35 -13.88
CA ASN A 55 19.96 3.00 -15.17
C ASN A 55 18.79 2.64 -16.10
N GLU A 56 18.71 3.30 -17.24
CA GLU A 56 17.64 3.12 -18.21
C GLU A 56 17.52 1.67 -18.72
N ASP A 57 18.63 1.00 -18.97
CA ASP A 57 18.64 -0.38 -19.49
C ASP A 57 18.10 -1.37 -18.45
N LEU A 58 18.50 -1.23 -17.18
CA LEU A 58 17.96 -2.03 -16.07
C LEU A 58 16.44 -1.86 -15.96
N ILE A 59 15.96 -0.63 -15.99
CA ILE A 59 14.54 -0.33 -15.85
C ILE A 59 13.74 -0.89 -17.02
N LYS A 60 14.24 -0.77 -18.25
CA LYS A 60 13.60 -1.35 -19.44
C LYS A 60 13.59 -2.88 -19.39
N ALA A 61 14.70 -3.52 -19.00
CA ALA A 61 14.77 -4.96 -18.84
C ALA A 61 13.79 -5.47 -17.76
N THR A 62 13.70 -4.76 -16.61
CA THR A 62 12.72 -5.08 -15.56
C THR A 62 11.28 -4.97 -16.10
N ALA A 63 10.97 -3.89 -16.84
CA ALA A 63 9.64 -3.71 -17.43
C ALA A 63 9.28 -4.82 -18.43
N ASP A 64 10.24 -5.24 -19.27
CA ASP A 64 10.05 -6.33 -20.22
C ASP A 64 9.76 -7.64 -19.52
N GLN A 65 10.51 -7.94 -18.46
CA GLN A 65 10.29 -9.14 -17.64
C GLN A 65 8.98 -9.10 -16.88
N MET A 66 8.54 -7.97 -16.34
CA MET A 66 7.23 -7.84 -15.70
C MET A 66 6.10 -8.22 -16.66
N VAL A 67 6.19 -7.84 -17.93
CA VAL A 67 5.22 -8.23 -18.97
C VAL A 67 5.35 -9.71 -19.30
N GLU A 68 6.56 -10.21 -19.57
CA GLU A 68 6.83 -11.61 -19.98
C GLU A 68 6.36 -12.61 -18.92
N LEU A 69 6.59 -12.30 -17.64
CA LEU A 69 6.18 -13.15 -16.51
C LEU A 69 4.70 -13.00 -16.12
N GLY A 70 3.93 -12.15 -16.81
CA GLY A 70 2.51 -11.91 -16.55
C GLY A 70 2.22 -11.14 -15.27
N LEU A 71 3.20 -10.39 -14.73
CA LEU A 71 3.01 -9.57 -13.51
C LEU A 71 2.04 -8.43 -13.76
N VAL A 72 2.08 -7.82 -14.96
CA VAL A 72 1.12 -6.76 -15.34
C VAL A 72 -0.31 -7.29 -15.34
N ASP A 73 -0.53 -8.48 -15.88
CA ASP A 73 -1.84 -9.15 -15.87
C ASP A 73 -2.29 -9.56 -14.46
N ALA A 74 -1.34 -9.78 -13.55
CA ALA A 74 -1.61 -10.05 -12.13
C ALA A 74 -1.93 -8.78 -11.33
N GLY A 75 -1.72 -7.58 -11.90
CA GLY A 75 -2.05 -6.30 -11.27
C GLY A 75 -0.83 -5.44 -10.87
N TYR A 76 0.40 -5.91 -11.04
CA TYR A 76 1.62 -5.14 -10.75
C TYR A 76 1.87 -4.13 -11.85
N VAL A 77 1.26 -2.95 -11.73
CA VAL A 77 1.27 -1.95 -12.80
C VAL A 77 2.26 -0.79 -12.56
N TYR A 78 2.68 -0.55 -11.31
CA TYR A 78 3.64 0.50 -11.02
C TYR A 78 5.07 -0.04 -11.13
N LEU A 79 5.93 0.68 -11.85
CA LEU A 79 7.37 0.48 -11.86
C LEU A 79 8.02 1.75 -11.32
N ASN A 80 8.55 1.65 -10.09
CA ASN A 80 9.03 2.79 -9.33
C ASN A 80 10.56 2.85 -9.35
N LEU A 81 11.09 3.95 -9.90
CA LEU A 81 12.48 4.34 -9.70
C LEU A 81 12.57 4.97 -8.31
N ASP A 82 13.32 4.34 -7.43
CA ASP A 82 13.64 4.88 -6.11
C ASP A 82 14.80 5.89 -6.20
N ASP A 83 15.51 6.18 -5.12
CA ASP A 83 16.58 7.17 -5.07
C ASP A 83 17.72 6.85 -6.06
N GLY A 84 18.39 7.89 -6.57
CA GLY A 84 19.55 7.76 -7.45
C GLY A 84 19.31 8.00 -8.94
N TRP A 85 18.10 8.43 -9.36
CA TRP A 85 17.83 8.87 -10.75
C TRP A 85 18.20 10.33 -10.99
N HIS A 86 18.36 11.12 -9.92
CA HIS A 86 18.49 12.57 -9.96
C HIS A 86 19.79 13.02 -10.61
N GLY A 87 19.67 13.98 -11.52
CA GLY A 87 20.76 14.87 -11.94
C GLY A 87 20.72 16.17 -11.15
N GLU A 88 21.33 17.20 -11.70
CA GLU A 88 21.39 18.53 -11.09
C GLU A 88 20.13 19.35 -11.43
N ARG A 89 19.86 20.38 -10.62
CA ARG A 89 18.88 21.42 -10.97
C ARG A 89 19.49 22.40 -11.96
N ASP A 90 18.65 22.89 -12.87
CA ASP A 90 19.05 23.95 -13.77
C ASP A 90 19.09 25.34 -13.05
N GLU A 91 19.52 26.38 -13.76
CA GLU A 91 19.60 27.75 -13.24
C GLU A 91 18.23 28.31 -12.81
N GLN A 92 17.14 27.75 -13.29
CA GLN A 92 15.76 28.08 -12.94
C GLN A 92 15.23 27.25 -11.77
N GLY A 93 16.02 26.27 -11.29
CA GLY A 93 15.71 25.40 -10.16
C GLY A 93 14.87 24.17 -10.51
N PHE A 94 14.66 23.85 -11.80
CA PHE A 94 14.00 22.62 -12.20
C PHE A 94 14.95 21.42 -12.07
N VAL A 95 14.43 20.32 -11.51
CA VAL A 95 15.17 19.06 -11.42
C VAL A 95 15.24 18.39 -12.78
N HIS A 96 16.37 17.75 -13.06
CA HIS A 96 16.58 16.91 -14.22
C HIS A 96 17.04 15.52 -13.82
N GLU A 97 16.89 14.58 -14.73
CA GLU A 97 17.47 13.25 -14.61
C GLU A 97 18.98 13.25 -14.82
N ASP A 98 19.66 12.25 -14.24
CA ASP A 98 21.06 11.98 -14.58
C ASP A 98 21.13 11.36 -15.99
N LEU A 99 21.55 12.16 -16.99
CA LEU A 99 21.64 11.74 -18.39
C LEU A 99 22.72 10.67 -18.62
N ALA A 100 23.66 10.46 -17.69
CA ALA A 100 24.58 9.33 -17.79
C ALA A 100 23.88 8.00 -17.48
N LYS A 101 22.87 8.02 -16.60
CA LYS A 101 22.05 6.86 -16.25
C LYS A 101 20.81 6.72 -17.14
N PHE A 102 20.19 7.83 -17.52
CA PHE A 102 18.93 7.89 -18.28
C PHE A 102 19.10 8.75 -19.55
N PRO A 103 19.86 8.28 -20.53
CA PRO A 103 20.26 9.10 -21.69
C PRO A 103 19.09 9.49 -22.60
N SER A 104 17.98 8.75 -22.61
CA SER A 104 16.78 9.10 -23.40
C SER A 104 15.87 10.09 -22.67
N GLY A 105 16.08 10.33 -21.37
CA GLY A 105 15.27 11.17 -20.52
C GLY A 105 14.04 10.50 -19.93
N MET A 106 13.55 11.04 -18.80
CA MET A 106 12.41 10.46 -18.07
C MET A 106 11.12 10.41 -18.87
N LYS A 107 10.90 11.40 -19.76
CA LYS A 107 9.69 11.39 -20.62
C LYS A 107 9.69 10.19 -21.58
N ALA A 108 10.82 9.88 -22.20
CA ALA A 108 10.93 8.74 -23.12
C ALA A 108 10.81 7.41 -22.37
N LEU A 109 11.35 7.33 -21.14
CA LEU A 109 11.19 6.17 -20.27
C LEU A 109 9.73 5.97 -19.87
N ALA A 110 9.02 7.04 -19.49
CA ALA A 110 7.59 6.97 -19.17
C ALA A 110 6.77 6.47 -20.36
N ASP A 111 7.01 7.01 -21.55
CA ASP A 111 6.32 6.57 -22.78
C ASP A 111 6.58 5.09 -23.10
N TYR A 112 7.82 4.62 -22.86
CA TYR A 112 8.16 3.21 -23.01
C TYR A 112 7.37 2.32 -22.04
N LEU A 113 7.32 2.68 -20.75
CA LEU A 113 6.58 1.94 -19.73
C LEU A 113 5.07 1.95 -20.02
N HIS A 114 4.51 3.10 -20.39
CA HIS A 114 3.10 3.23 -20.77
C HIS A 114 2.74 2.34 -21.96
N SER A 115 3.65 2.21 -22.94
CA SER A 115 3.43 1.33 -24.11
C SER A 115 3.29 -0.15 -23.74
N LYS A 116 3.75 -0.53 -22.53
CA LYS A 116 3.68 -1.88 -21.97
C LYS A 116 2.56 -2.09 -20.95
N GLY A 117 1.72 -1.06 -20.71
CA GLY A 117 0.68 -1.09 -19.70
C GLY A 117 1.19 -0.83 -18.27
N LEU A 118 2.46 -0.45 -18.13
CA LEU A 118 3.07 -0.06 -16.86
C LEU A 118 2.92 1.44 -16.62
N LYS A 119 3.08 1.86 -15.37
CA LYS A 119 3.05 3.24 -14.89
C LYS A 119 4.39 3.60 -14.28
N LEU A 120 4.93 4.78 -14.63
CA LEU A 120 6.18 5.26 -14.08
C LEU A 120 5.98 5.84 -12.69
N GLY A 121 6.67 5.26 -11.70
CA GLY A 121 6.86 5.88 -10.39
C GLY A 121 8.24 6.52 -10.27
N ILE A 122 8.31 7.56 -9.44
CA ILE A 122 9.55 8.29 -9.16
C ILE A 122 9.67 8.54 -7.65
N TYR A 123 10.87 8.85 -7.21
CA TYR A 123 11.20 9.15 -5.81
C TYR A 123 11.67 10.59 -5.67
N SER A 124 11.33 11.22 -4.55
CA SER A 124 11.95 12.45 -4.07
C SER A 124 11.85 12.53 -2.55
N ASP A 125 12.25 13.66 -1.98
CA ASP A 125 12.32 13.87 -0.53
C ASP A 125 11.80 15.25 -0.14
N ALA A 126 11.17 15.36 1.02
CA ALA A 126 10.67 16.61 1.58
C ALA A 126 11.78 17.54 2.10
N GLY A 127 12.98 17.00 2.25
CA GLY A 127 14.15 17.74 2.73
C GLY A 127 14.95 18.41 1.63
N THR A 128 16.10 18.95 2.03
CA THR A 128 17.07 19.54 1.09
C THR A 128 17.76 18.50 0.22
N ASN A 129 17.88 17.29 0.73
CA ASN A 129 18.53 16.17 0.06
C ASN A 129 17.69 14.90 0.24
N THR A 130 17.83 13.97 -0.70
CA THR A 130 17.33 12.62 -0.58
C THR A 130 18.16 11.80 0.42
N CYS A 131 17.66 10.62 0.82
CA CYS A 131 18.39 9.74 1.75
C CYS A 131 19.77 9.32 1.23
N ALA A 132 19.94 9.19 -0.09
CA ALA A 132 21.24 8.95 -0.73
C ALA A 132 21.99 10.24 -1.11
N CYS A 133 21.61 11.38 -0.54
CA CYS A 133 22.28 12.69 -0.71
C CYS A 133 22.15 13.33 -2.09
N TYR A 134 21.20 12.92 -2.94
CA TYR A 134 20.82 13.68 -4.14
C TYR A 134 19.97 14.89 -3.78
N THR A 135 19.58 15.69 -4.77
CA THR A 135 18.76 16.89 -4.52
C THR A 135 17.34 16.54 -4.08
N GLY A 136 16.90 17.11 -2.95
CA GLY A 136 15.52 17.00 -2.47
C GLY A 136 14.63 18.11 -3.01
N SER A 137 13.34 18.08 -2.65
CA SER A 137 12.32 19.00 -3.17
C SER A 137 12.08 20.24 -2.31
N LEU A 138 12.71 20.37 -1.14
CA LEU A 138 12.45 21.48 -0.22
C LEU A 138 12.64 22.84 -0.91
N GLY A 139 11.54 23.61 -1.01
CA GLY A 139 11.51 24.91 -1.66
C GLY A 139 11.31 24.85 -3.20
N HIS A 140 11.23 23.66 -3.78
CA HIS A 140 11.05 23.40 -5.22
C HIS A 140 9.83 22.52 -5.54
N GLU A 141 8.95 22.27 -4.60
CA GLU A 141 7.86 21.31 -4.71
C GLU A 141 6.98 21.54 -5.94
N TYR A 142 6.69 22.80 -6.27
CA TYR A 142 5.87 23.13 -7.45
C TYR A 142 6.62 22.95 -8.76
N GLN A 143 7.93 23.19 -8.79
CA GLN A 143 8.78 22.96 -9.97
C GLN A 143 8.93 21.46 -10.22
N ASP A 144 9.19 20.69 -9.18
CA ASP A 144 9.36 19.24 -9.24
C ASP A 144 8.05 18.57 -9.67
N ALA A 145 6.92 18.90 -9.03
CA ALA A 145 5.63 18.39 -9.42
C ALA A 145 5.26 18.71 -10.90
N TYR A 146 5.63 19.91 -11.36
CA TYR A 146 5.46 20.28 -12.77
C TYR A 146 6.30 19.38 -13.67
N MET A 147 7.58 19.15 -13.36
CA MET A 147 8.45 18.26 -14.16
C MET A 147 7.92 16.82 -14.16
N TYR A 148 7.50 16.29 -13.01
CA TYR A 148 6.90 14.96 -12.94
C TYR A 148 5.67 14.84 -13.84
N ALA A 149 4.81 15.85 -13.87
CA ALA A 149 3.65 15.86 -14.77
C ALA A 149 4.07 15.93 -16.25
N GLN A 150 5.10 16.71 -16.61
CA GLN A 150 5.61 16.81 -17.98
C GLN A 150 6.25 15.49 -18.44
N TRP A 151 6.94 14.78 -17.57
CA TRP A 151 7.51 13.47 -17.87
C TRP A 151 6.48 12.37 -17.98
N GLY A 152 5.27 12.57 -17.45
CA GLY A 152 4.23 11.55 -17.45
C GLY A 152 4.32 10.59 -16.26
N VAL A 153 4.88 11.03 -15.14
CA VAL A 153 4.94 10.27 -13.88
C VAL A 153 3.54 9.98 -13.36
N ASP A 154 3.33 8.78 -12.82
CA ASP A 154 2.05 8.27 -12.29
C ASP A 154 2.07 8.03 -10.78
N TYR A 155 3.25 7.97 -10.16
CA TYR A 155 3.45 7.66 -8.75
C TYR A 155 4.63 8.45 -8.21
N LEU A 156 4.50 9.02 -7.01
CA LEU A 156 5.60 9.67 -6.29
C LEU A 156 5.74 9.04 -4.92
N LYS A 157 6.89 8.39 -4.63
CA LYS A 157 7.36 8.14 -3.27
C LYS A 157 8.07 9.39 -2.77
N TYR A 158 7.64 9.91 -1.62
CA TYR A 158 8.15 11.16 -1.06
C TYR A 158 8.65 10.94 0.34
N ASP A 159 9.97 10.99 0.51
CA ASP A 159 10.67 10.60 1.72
C ASP A 159 10.88 11.76 2.70
N TRP A 160 11.63 11.53 3.80
CA TRP A 160 11.70 12.42 4.94
C TRP A 160 13.13 12.67 5.45
N CYS A 161 14.16 12.41 4.65
CA CYS A 161 15.55 12.68 4.99
C CYS A 161 15.85 14.19 4.94
N TYR A 162 16.84 14.65 5.68
CA TYR A 162 17.34 16.05 5.68
C TYR A 162 16.27 17.14 5.79
N THR A 163 15.19 16.89 6.52
CA THR A 163 14.03 17.80 6.66
C THR A 163 14.23 18.94 7.66
N ASN A 164 15.32 18.92 8.45
CA ASN A 164 15.67 20.01 9.39
C ASN A 164 14.52 20.42 10.34
N ASN A 165 13.74 19.46 10.83
CA ASN A 165 12.63 19.65 11.76
C ASN A 165 11.47 20.53 11.21
N ILE A 166 11.21 20.55 9.91
CA ILE A 166 9.99 21.13 9.35
C ILE A 166 8.77 20.30 9.79
N ASP A 167 7.58 20.92 9.75
CA ASP A 167 6.32 20.21 10.07
C ASP A 167 5.97 19.18 9.00
N PRO A 168 5.87 17.89 9.33
CA PRO A 168 5.63 16.83 8.34
C PRO A 168 4.28 17.00 7.64
N LYS A 169 3.20 17.26 8.36
CA LYS A 169 1.88 17.48 7.76
C LYS A 169 1.89 18.65 6.79
N GLY A 170 2.57 19.74 7.13
CA GLY A 170 2.73 20.91 6.27
C GLY A 170 3.51 20.59 5.00
N ALA A 171 4.66 19.93 5.11
CA ALA A 171 5.52 19.58 3.99
C ALA A 171 4.81 18.63 2.98
N TYR A 172 4.22 17.56 3.47
CA TYR A 172 3.46 16.63 2.62
C TYR A 172 2.21 17.29 2.00
N THR A 173 1.53 18.19 2.76
CA THR A 173 0.42 18.98 2.22
C THR A 173 0.88 19.91 1.10
N LEU A 174 2.06 20.52 1.22
CA LEU A 174 2.64 21.38 0.20
C LEU A 174 2.90 20.60 -1.11
N MET A 175 3.56 19.43 -1.02
CA MET A 175 3.79 18.58 -2.19
C MET A 175 2.47 18.09 -2.79
N ARG A 176 1.48 17.66 -2.00
CA ARG A 176 0.13 17.33 -2.51
C ARG A 176 -0.47 18.49 -3.32
N ASN A 177 -0.40 19.71 -2.80
CA ASN A 177 -0.91 20.90 -3.48
C ASN A 177 -0.16 21.15 -4.80
N ALA A 178 1.16 20.96 -4.81
CA ALA A 178 1.98 21.05 -6.01
C ALA A 178 1.57 20.03 -7.07
N LEU A 179 1.42 18.75 -6.69
CA LEU A 179 0.96 17.67 -7.58
C LEU A 179 -0.45 17.98 -8.16
N ARG A 180 -1.35 18.52 -7.34
CA ARG A 180 -2.69 18.95 -7.80
C ARG A 180 -2.61 20.09 -8.81
N LYS A 181 -1.71 21.06 -8.60
CA LYS A 181 -1.51 22.21 -9.51
C LYS A 181 -0.83 21.80 -10.81
N ALA A 182 0.02 20.78 -10.79
CA ALA A 182 0.65 20.24 -11.99
C ALA A 182 -0.36 19.62 -12.96
N GLY A 183 -1.55 19.22 -12.50
CA GLY A 183 -2.69 18.86 -13.32
C GLY A 183 -2.71 17.41 -13.82
N ARG A 184 -1.69 16.58 -13.50
CA ARG A 184 -1.66 15.15 -13.79
C ARG A 184 -2.02 14.36 -12.52
N PRO A 185 -2.91 13.36 -12.58
CA PRO A 185 -3.15 12.45 -11.48
C PRO A 185 -1.88 11.64 -11.19
N ILE A 186 -1.29 11.85 -10.00
CA ILE A 186 -0.11 11.14 -9.52
C ILE A 186 -0.47 10.53 -8.18
N PHE A 187 -0.26 9.20 -8.03
CA PHE A 187 -0.39 8.52 -6.75
C PHE A 187 0.68 9.07 -5.80
N PHE A 188 0.28 9.50 -4.62
CA PHE A 188 1.18 10.12 -3.65
C PHE A 188 1.40 9.18 -2.46
N SER A 189 2.58 8.59 -2.38
CA SER A 189 3.05 7.70 -1.32
C SER A 189 3.98 8.46 -0.39
N MET A 190 3.61 8.57 0.87
CA MET A 190 4.36 9.32 1.88
C MET A 190 5.25 8.38 2.69
N CYS A 191 6.52 8.74 2.88
CA CYS A 191 7.52 7.89 3.52
C CYS A 191 8.24 8.63 4.64
N GLU A 192 7.64 8.67 5.85
CA GLU A 192 8.27 9.22 7.05
C GLU A 192 8.44 8.16 8.16
N TRP A 193 8.42 6.88 7.76
CA TRP A 193 8.70 5.69 8.58
C TRP A 193 7.80 5.52 9.82
N GLY A 194 6.63 6.18 9.87
CA GLY A 194 5.71 6.15 11.01
C GLY A 194 6.13 7.07 12.16
N ASN A 195 7.20 7.84 12.04
CA ASN A 195 7.79 8.64 13.11
C ASN A 195 6.84 9.72 13.66
N ASN A 196 6.00 10.30 12.79
CA ASN A 196 5.05 11.36 13.15
C ASN A 196 3.61 10.87 13.08
N LYS A 197 3.39 9.55 13.20
CA LYS A 197 2.08 8.89 13.16
C LYS A 197 1.23 9.34 11.96
N PRO A 198 1.70 9.13 10.73
CA PRO A 198 1.03 9.59 9.52
C PRO A 198 -0.41 9.06 9.41
N TRP A 199 -0.70 7.90 9.97
CA TRP A 199 -2.05 7.35 10.02
C TRP A 199 -3.08 8.29 10.67
N GLU A 200 -2.68 9.19 11.59
CA GLU A 200 -3.61 10.09 12.25
C GLU A 200 -4.01 11.31 11.39
N TRP A 201 -3.25 11.62 10.31
CA TRP A 201 -3.47 12.86 9.53
C TRP A 201 -3.32 12.70 8.01
N ALA A 202 -2.71 11.62 7.53
CA ALA A 202 -2.29 11.50 6.14
C ALA A 202 -3.41 11.09 5.18
N ALA A 203 -4.54 10.56 5.66
CA ALA A 203 -5.64 10.08 4.83
C ALA A 203 -6.18 11.14 3.83
N GLU A 204 -6.13 12.42 4.19
CA GLU A 204 -6.52 13.53 3.31
C GLU A 204 -5.37 14.09 2.47
N VAL A 205 -4.14 13.65 2.74
CA VAL A 205 -2.91 14.20 2.12
C VAL A 205 -2.41 13.30 1.01
N GLY A 206 -2.20 12.03 1.26
CA GLY A 206 -1.68 11.04 0.31
C GLY A 206 -2.57 9.82 0.15
N HIS A 207 -2.11 8.88 -0.65
CA HIS A 207 -2.83 7.65 -0.98
C HIS A 207 -2.32 6.45 -0.19
N SER A 208 -1.08 6.51 0.27
CA SER A 208 -0.49 5.59 1.24
C SER A 208 0.55 6.30 2.08
N TRP A 209 0.90 5.71 3.20
CA TRP A 209 1.96 6.21 4.09
C TRP A 209 2.71 5.06 4.76
N ARG A 210 4.03 5.15 4.80
CA ARG A 210 4.86 4.23 5.55
C ARG A 210 4.49 4.25 7.03
N SER A 211 4.08 3.10 7.53
CA SER A 211 3.66 2.91 8.92
C SER A 211 4.79 2.43 9.83
N THR A 212 5.90 1.97 9.25
CA THR A 212 7.05 1.36 9.95
C THR A 212 8.38 1.86 9.40
N GLY A 213 9.47 1.61 10.10
CA GLY A 213 10.82 1.71 9.57
C GLY A 213 11.06 0.73 8.41
N ASP A 214 12.28 0.78 7.84
CA ASP A 214 12.62 0.03 6.63
C ASP A 214 12.74 -1.47 6.89
N ILE A 215 12.14 -2.26 5.98
CA ILE A 215 12.21 -3.73 5.99
C ILE A 215 13.59 -4.21 5.51
N GLY A 216 14.02 -5.35 6.05
CA GLY A 216 15.15 -6.12 5.52
C GLY A 216 14.74 -7.54 5.15
N ALA A 217 15.60 -8.20 4.36
CA ALA A 217 15.37 -9.57 3.91
C ALA A 217 15.62 -10.61 5.03
N HIS A 218 14.92 -10.44 6.15
CA HIS A 218 14.95 -11.37 7.29
C HIS A 218 13.56 -11.47 7.93
N PHE A 219 13.20 -12.66 8.40
CA PHE A 219 11.88 -12.90 8.96
C PHE A 219 11.74 -12.39 10.40
N LEU A 220 12.74 -12.69 11.23
CA LEU A 220 12.82 -12.22 12.61
C LEU A 220 13.65 -10.94 12.69
N ALA A 221 13.36 -10.13 13.69
CA ALA A 221 14.12 -8.92 13.95
C ALA A 221 15.59 -9.22 14.33
N ASP A 222 16.50 -8.47 13.76
CA ASP A 222 17.88 -8.46 14.24
C ASP A 222 17.97 -7.86 15.65
N PRO A 223 18.91 -8.32 16.49
CA PRO A 223 19.11 -7.72 17.79
C PRO A 223 19.45 -6.23 17.70
N ILE A 224 18.87 -5.42 18.58
CA ILE A 224 19.23 -4.01 18.70
C ILE A 224 20.69 -3.93 19.21
N THR A 225 21.54 -3.28 18.43
CA THR A 225 22.93 -2.96 18.83
C THR A 225 23.04 -1.48 19.17
N TYR A 226 24.02 -1.14 20.00
CA TYR A 226 24.21 0.23 20.48
C TYR A 226 25.56 0.76 20.07
N ASP A 227 25.68 2.07 19.87
CA ASP A 227 26.94 2.76 19.63
C ASP A 227 27.69 3.00 20.96
N GLU A 228 28.86 3.66 20.88
CA GLU A 228 29.71 3.99 22.03
C GLU A 228 29.07 4.96 23.03
N ASN A 229 28.00 5.69 22.61
CA ASN A 229 27.23 6.61 23.43
C ASN A 229 25.96 5.97 24.00
N GLY A 230 25.75 4.64 23.77
CA GLY A 230 24.57 3.92 24.21
C GLY A 230 23.31 4.23 23.40
N GLN A 231 23.44 4.83 22.20
CA GLN A 231 22.32 5.04 21.30
C GLN A 231 22.11 3.83 20.41
N PRO A 232 20.86 3.44 20.13
CA PRO A 232 20.58 2.32 19.24
C PRO A 232 21.11 2.64 17.84
N ARG A 233 21.84 1.66 17.26
CA ARG A 233 22.25 1.74 15.85
C ARG A 233 21.07 1.49 14.97
N TRP A 234 21.04 2.15 13.83
CA TRP A 234 20.04 1.87 12.79
C TRP A 234 20.10 0.39 12.37
N ARG A 235 18.94 -0.22 12.20
CA ARG A 235 18.76 -1.56 11.63
C ARG A 235 17.50 -1.59 10.81
N SER A 236 17.43 -2.49 9.84
CA SER A 236 16.17 -2.83 9.19
C SER A 236 15.28 -3.66 10.12
N LEU A 237 13.98 -3.68 9.82
CA LEU A 237 12.97 -4.45 10.55
C LEU A 237 12.74 -5.80 9.87
N GLY A 238 12.47 -6.83 10.67
CA GLY A 238 12.07 -8.14 10.18
C GLY A 238 10.58 -8.20 9.83
N VAL A 239 10.20 -9.14 8.97
CA VAL A 239 8.81 -9.34 8.53
C VAL A 239 7.85 -9.47 9.72
N LEU A 240 8.18 -10.30 10.71
CA LEU A 240 7.32 -10.54 11.87
C LEU A 240 7.17 -9.30 12.77
N GLU A 241 8.25 -8.52 12.91
CA GLU A 241 8.23 -7.26 13.66
C GLU A 241 7.31 -6.22 12.99
N ILE A 242 7.39 -6.10 11.67
CA ILE A 242 6.53 -5.20 10.88
C ILE A 242 5.06 -5.59 11.00
N ILE A 243 4.74 -6.89 10.95
CA ILE A 243 3.38 -7.38 11.16
C ILE A 243 2.84 -6.94 12.53
N ASP A 244 3.64 -7.07 13.58
CA ASP A 244 3.25 -6.67 14.95
C ASP A 244 3.10 -5.14 15.08
N LEU A 245 3.90 -4.34 14.35
CA LEU A 245 3.81 -2.88 14.34
C LEU A 245 2.61 -2.36 13.53
N ASN A 246 2.28 -3.00 12.41
CA ASN A 246 1.19 -2.56 11.54
C ASN A 246 -0.20 -3.08 11.99
N GLU A 247 -0.25 -4.17 12.73
CA GLU A 247 -1.51 -4.78 13.19
C GLU A 247 -2.46 -3.80 13.89
N PRO A 248 -2.01 -2.98 14.87
CA PRO A 248 -2.89 -2.07 15.60
C PRO A 248 -3.37 -0.87 14.78
N LEU A 249 -2.93 -0.72 13.53
CA LEU A 249 -3.24 0.44 12.68
C LEU A 249 -4.42 0.19 11.72
N ARG A 250 -5.10 -0.95 11.81
CA ARG A 250 -6.12 -1.40 10.86
C ARG A 250 -7.27 -0.39 10.65
N GLN A 251 -7.64 0.39 11.65
CA GLN A 251 -8.73 1.36 11.59
C GLN A 251 -8.41 2.62 10.77
N TYR A 252 -7.15 2.82 10.38
CA TYR A 252 -6.71 3.99 9.66
C TYR A 252 -6.62 3.77 8.14
N ALA A 253 -6.62 2.51 7.69
CA ALA A 253 -6.57 2.15 6.28
C ALA A 253 -7.95 1.83 5.71
N GLY A 254 -8.13 2.08 4.43
CA GLY A 254 -9.35 1.77 3.69
C GLY A 254 -9.29 2.31 2.26
N PRO A 255 -10.35 2.12 1.46
CA PRO A 255 -10.39 2.60 0.08
C PRO A 255 -10.00 4.08 -0.03
N GLY A 256 -9.04 4.35 -0.90
CA GLY A 256 -8.48 5.68 -1.11
C GLY A 256 -7.27 6.04 -0.24
N HIS A 257 -6.89 5.21 0.77
CA HIS A 257 -5.76 5.49 1.65
C HIS A 257 -5.30 4.24 2.43
N TRP A 258 -4.00 3.92 2.39
CA TRP A 258 -3.48 2.64 2.87
C TRP A 258 -2.30 2.81 3.83
N ASN A 259 -2.28 1.98 4.87
CA ASN A 259 -1.06 1.73 5.65
C ASN A 259 -0.06 0.98 4.75
N ASP A 260 1.17 1.46 4.71
CA ASP A 260 2.26 0.86 3.95
C ASP A 260 3.32 0.34 4.94
N PRO A 261 3.35 -0.96 5.21
CA PRO A 261 4.34 -1.56 6.11
C PRO A 261 5.71 -1.79 5.44
N ASP A 262 5.94 -1.20 4.29
CA ASP A 262 7.06 -1.34 3.39
C ASP A 262 6.92 -2.42 2.30
N MET A 263 7.91 -2.44 1.40
CA MET A 263 8.00 -3.31 0.24
C MET A 263 8.03 -4.80 0.60
N LEU A 264 7.85 -5.63 -0.42
CA LEU A 264 7.99 -7.07 -0.33
C LEU A 264 9.46 -7.49 -0.54
N GLU A 265 10.00 -8.20 0.43
CA GLU A 265 11.31 -8.89 0.35
C GLU A 265 11.20 -10.32 -0.21
N VAL A 266 10.05 -10.66 -0.80
CA VAL A 266 9.82 -11.98 -1.40
C VAL A 266 10.78 -12.23 -2.55
N GLY A 267 11.63 -13.25 -2.39
CA GLY A 267 12.68 -13.58 -3.37
C GLY A 267 14.03 -12.89 -3.13
N ASN A 268 14.19 -12.14 -2.05
CA ASN A 268 15.44 -11.45 -1.68
C ASN A 268 16.29 -12.20 -0.62
N GLY A 269 16.09 -13.51 -0.47
CA GLY A 269 16.92 -14.31 0.45
C GLY A 269 16.16 -14.96 1.60
N LEU A 270 14.88 -14.65 1.79
CA LEU A 270 13.98 -15.40 2.65
C LEU A 270 13.79 -16.83 2.13
N SER A 271 13.56 -17.78 3.03
CA SER A 271 13.15 -19.14 2.65
C SER A 271 11.77 -19.13 1.97
N ASP A 272 11.42 -20.20 1.26
CA ASP A 272 10.09 -20.29 0.62
C ASP A 272 8.94 -20.22 1.64
N ALA A 273 9.12 -20.74 2.86
CA ALA A 273 8.15 -20.62 3.94
C ALA A 273 7.96 -19.15 4.37
N GLU A 274 9.06 -18.46 4.61
CA GLU A 274 9.06 -17.04 4.97
C GLU A 274 8.51 -16.15 3.85
N ASN A 275 8.83 -16.47 2.59
CA ASN A 275 8.27 -15.79 1.42
C ASN A 275 6.73 -15.96 1.36
N ARG A 276 6.20 -17.17 1.62
CA ARG A 276 4.75 -17.40 1.69
C ARG A 276 4.12 -16.64 2.84
N ALA A 277 4.75 -16.66 4.01
CA ALA A 277 4.27 -15.94 5.19
C ALA A 277 4.23 -14.44 4.95
N HIS A 278 5.31 -13.88 4.42
CA HIS A 278 5.42 -12.47 4.11
C HIS A 278 4.33 -12.01 3.13
N PHE A 279 4.22 -12.68 1.98
CA PHE A 279 3.23 -12.34 0.96
C PHE A 279 1.78 -12.48 1.46
N ALA A 280 1.46 -13.60 2.12
CA ALA A 280 0.13 -13.84 2.65
C ALA A 280 -0.27 -12.80 3.71
N MET A 281 0.67 -12.42 4.58
CA MET A 281 0.38 -11.44 5.62
C MET A 281 0.20 -10.03 5.07
N TRP A 282 0.96 -9.60 4.04
CA TRP A 282 0.69 -8.35 3.34
C TRP A 282 -0.71 -8.36 2.74
N CYS A 283 -1.12 -9.46 2.09
CA CYS A 283 -2.49 -9.60 1.58
C CYS A 283 -3.55 -9.55 2.70
N MET A 284 -3.29 -10.18 3.85
CA MET A 284 -4.19 -10.10 4.99
C MET A 284 -4.29 -8.67 5.55
N MET A 285 -3.20 -7.92 5.55
CA MET A 285 -3.15 -6.55 6.04
C MET A 285 -3.67 -5.51 5.05
N ALA A 286 -4.08 -5.88 3.82
CA ALA A 286 -4.42 -4.95 2.73
C ALA A 286 -3.28 -3.93 2.51
N ALA A 287 -2.06 -4.42 2.48
CA ALA A 287 -0.85 -3.62 2.35
C ALA A 287 -0.43 -3.49 0.88
N PRO A 288 0.25 -2.41 0.49
CA PRO A 288 0.83 -2.30 -0.84
C PRO A 288 1.68 -3.52 -1.22
N LEU A 289 1.44 -4.09 -2.39
CA LEU A 289 2.22 -5.20 -2.94
C LEU A 289 3.29 -4.64 -3.89
N ILE A 290 4.33 -4.03 -3.33
CA ILE A 290 5.46 -3.48 -4.08
C ILE A 290 6.64 -4.44 -3.96
N LEU A 291 6.97 -5.12 -5.05
CA LEU A 291 8.10 -6.05 -5.13
C LEU A 291 9.43 -5.31 -5.02
N GLY A 292 10.39 -5.83 -4.26
CA GLY A 292 11.72 -5.25 -4.09
C GLY A 292 12.87 -6.14 -4.62
N ASN A 293 12.55 -7.26 -5.29
CA ASN A 293 13.53 -8.23 -5.77
C ASN A 293 14.01 -7.96 -7.21
N ASP A 294 15.00 -8.73 -7.66
CA ASP A 294 15.43 -8.78 -9.06
C ASP A 294 14.43 -9.61 -9.88
N ILE A 295 13.58 -8.91 -10.63
CA ILE A 295 12.57 -9.56 -11.50
C ILE A 295 13.22 -10.41 -12.60
N THR A 296 14.43 -10.04 -13.05
CA THR A 296 15.12 -10.76 -14.14
C THR A 296 15.77 -12.06 -13.70
N ALA A 297 15.92 -12.28 -12.39
CA ALA A 297 16.56 -13.45 -11.79
C ALA A 297 15.64 -14.21 -10.81
N MET A 298 14.33 -14.04 -10.94
CA MET A 298 13.34 -14.60 -10.01
C MET A 298 13.17 -16.11 -10.18
N SER A 299 13.05 -16.85 -9.06
CA SER A 299 12.76 -18.30 -9.09
C SER A 299 11.30 -18.58 -9.49
N PRO A 300 11.00 -19.77 -10.05
CA PRO A 300 9.62 -20.19 -10.30
C PRO A 300 8.76 -20.21 -9.03
N GLU A 301 9.34 -20.56 -7.88
CA GLU A 301 8.66 -20.61 -6.59
C GLU A 301 8.26 -19.19 -6.15
N THR A 302 9.17 -18.22 -6.24
CA THR A 302 8.89 -16.80 -5.99
C THR A 302 7.77 -16.31 -6.90
N LEU A 303 7.87 -16.57 -8.20
CA LEU A 303 6.83 -16.18 -9.18
C LEU A 303 5.46 -16.77 -8.81
N ALA A 304 5.41 -18.05 -8.44
CA ALA A 304 4.16 -18.71 -8.05
C ALA A 304 3.53 -18.07 -6.79
N ILE A 305 4.35 -17.61 -5.84
CA ILE A 305 3.87 -16.91 -4.65
C ILE A 305 3.25 -15.56 -5.03
N ILE A 306 4.00 -14.71 -5.71
CA ILE A 306 3.56 -13.32 -5.99
C ILE A 306 2.47 -13.21 -7.06
N THR A 307 2.23 -14.27 -7.83
CA THR A 307 1.14 -14.35 -8.82
C THR A 307 -0.04 -15.20 -8.35
N ASN A 308 -0.09 -15.55 -7.07
CA ASN A 308 -1.22 -16.29 -6.51
C ASN A 308 -2.49 -15.42 -6.53
N LYS A 309 -3.37 -15.71 -7.50
CA LYS A 309 -4.60 -14.93 -7.76
C LYS A 309 -5.56 -14.88 -6.57
N GLU A 310 -5.60 -15.94 -5.77
CA GLU A 310 -6.49 -16.01 -4.60
C GLU A 310 -6.01 -15.08 -3.48
N LEU A 311 -4.70 -14.98 -3.26
CA LEU A 311 -4.10 -14.06 -2.29
C LEU A 311 -4.18 -12.62 -2.76
N ILE A 312 -3.88 -12.36 -4.03
CA ILE A 312 -4.05 -11.04 -4.63
C ILE A 312 -5.51 -10.59 -4.50
N ALA A 313 -6.48 -11.47 -4.74
CA ALA A 313 -7.91 -11.15 -4.58
C ALA A 313 -8.33 -10.88 -3.12
N ILE A 314 -7.58 -11.37 -2.13
CA ILE A 314 -7.77 -11.01 -0.72
C ILE A 314 -7.21 -9.61 -0.44
N ASP A 315 -6.04 -9.31 -0.99
CA ASP A 315 -5.42 -8.00 -0.87
C ASP A 315 -6.28 -6.91 -1.51
N GLN A 316 -6.68 -7.14 -2.74
CA GLN A 316 -7.42 -6.23 -3.61
C GLN A 316 -8.95 -6.26 -3.37
N ASP A 317 -9.41 -6.84 -2.26
CA ASP A 317 -10.84 -6.91 -1.95
C ASP A 317 -11.42 -5.50 -1.72
N PRO A 318 -12.49 -5.10 -2.44
CA PRO A 318 -13.01 -3.73 -2.43
C PRO A 318 -13.66 -3.31 -1.10
N LEU A 319 -13.92 -4.24 -0.17
CA LEU A 319 -14.29 -3.87 1.21
C LEU A 319 -13.17 -3.08 1.90
N GLY A 320 -11.92 -3.34 1.52
CA GLY A 320 -10.74 -2.58 1.96
C GLY A 320 -10.42 -2.65 3.45
N VAL A 321 -10.93 -3.65 4.15
CA VAL A 321 -10.71 -3.81 5.60
C VAL A 321 -9.45 -4.64 5.84
N GLN A 322 -8.50 -4.07 6.56
CA GLN A 322 -7.32 -4.81 7.02
C GLN A 322 -7.72 -5.96 7.97
N GLY A 323 -7.05 -7.10 7.86
CA GLY A 323 -7.28 -8.27 8.71
C GLY A 323 -7.11 -7.99 10.20
N LEU A 324 -7.89 -8.70 11.00
CA LEU A 324 -7.85 -8.69 12.47
C LEU A 324 -7.02 -9.87 12.98
N ARG A 325 -6.07 -9.63 13.87
CA ARG A 325 -5.46 -10.67 14.69
C ARG A 325 -6.38 -11.02 15.85
N LEU A 326 -7.20 -12.06 15.69
CA LEU A 326 -8.16 -12.47 16.70
C LEU A 326 -7.49 -12.91 18.01
N LYS A 327 -6.38 -13.63 17.89
CA LYS A 327 -5.56 -14.04 19.05
C LYS A 327 -4.13 -14.42 18.65
N LYS A 328 -3.24 -14.39 19.64
CA LYS A 328 -1.88 -14.94 19.59
C LYS A 328 -1.73 -15.94 20.72
N ASP A 329 -1.25 -17.15 20.43
CA ASP A 329 -1.06 -18.24 21.37
C ASP A 329 0.38 -18.76 21.21
N GLY A 330 1.27 -18.25 22.04
CA GLY A 330 2.71 -18.41 21.82
C GLY A 330 3.15 -17.83 20.48
N ASP A 331 3.74 -18.67 19.64
CA ASP A 331 4.19 -18.28 18.29
C ASP A 331 3.10 -18.36 17.23
N LEU A 332 1.94 -18.95 17.55
CA LEU A 332 0.83 -19.08 16.63
C LEU A 332 -0.12 -17.88 16.70
N GLN A 333 -0.38 -17.26 15.55
CA GLN A 333 -1.33 -16.16 15.41
C GLN A 333 -2.53 -16.59 14.56
N TYR A 334 -3.73 -16.14 14.96
CA TYR A 334 -5.00 -16.41 14.26
C TYR A 334 -5.52 -15.11 13.69
N TRP A 335 -5.60 -15.04 12.35
CA TRP A 335 -6.02 -13.84 11.62
C TRP A 335 -7.28 -14.09 10.82
N PHE A 336 -8.16 -13.09 10.80
CA PHE A 336 -9.37 -13.09 9.97
C PHE A 336 -9.46 -11.75 9.21
N LYS A 337 -9.91 -11.81 7.95
CA LYS A 337 -10.20 -10.63 7.14
C LYS A 337 -11.58 -10.79 6.51
N PRO A 338 -12.54 -9.88 6.76
CA PRO A 338 -13.82 -9.88 6.07
C PRO A 338 -13.63 -9.48 4.61
N LEU A 339 -14.36 -10.12 3.70
CA LEU A 339 -14.33 -9.83 2.26
C LEU A 339 -15.71 -9.36 1.79
N GLU A 340 -15.76 -8.55 0.73
CA GLU A 340 -16.98 -7.84 0.32
C GLU A 340 -18.18 -8.76 0.07
N ASN A 341 -17.96 -9.91 -0.57
CA ASN A 341 -19.01 -10.87 -0.93
C ASN A 341 -19.56 -11.72 0.23
N GLY A 342 -19.14 -11.44 1.47
CA GLY A 342 -19.52 -12.21 2.66
C GLY A 342 -18.61 -13.38 2.99
N ASP A 343 -17.60 -13.64 2.18
CA ASP A 343 -16.50 -14.56 2.51
C ASP A 343 -15.59 -13.97 3.60
N TRP A 344 -14.71 -14.81 4.11
CA TRP A 344 -13.63 -14.44 5.01
C TRP A 344 -12.31 -15.05 4.54
N ALA A 345 -11.22 -14.35 4.69
CA ALA A 345 -9.90 -14.97 4.73
C ALA A 345 -9.56 -15.36 6.17
N PHE A 346 -9.03 -16.55 6.35
CA PHE A 346 -8.55 -17.09 7.63
C PHE A 346 -7.10 -17.50 7.47
N CYS A 347 -6.21 -16.98 8.31
CA CYS A 347 -4.78 -17.27 8.26
C CYS A 347 -4.27 -17.67 9.65
N LEU A 348 -3.49 -18.74 9.69
CA LEU A 348 -2.68 -19.16 10.81
C LEU A 348 -1.23 -18.85 10.47
N LEU A 349 -0.60 -17.93 11.22
CA LEU A 349 0.82 -17.58 11.08
C LEU A 349 1.60 -18.24 12.23
N ASN A 350 2.62 -18.99 11.89
CA ASN A 350 3.60 -19.51 12.85
C ASN A 350 4.87 -18.65 12.80
N GLY A 351 5.08 -17.83 13.81
CA GLY A 351 6.29 -17.00 13.96
C GLY A 351 7.46 -17.70 14.64
N GLY A 352 7.29 -18.95 15.06
CA GLY A 352 8.30 -19.70 15.82
C GLY A 352 9.19 -20.60 14.96
N PRO A 353 10.29 -21.10 15.57
CA PRO A 353 11.29 -21.91 14.86
C PRO A 353 10.85 -23.35 14.61
N ASP A 354 9.79 -23.83 15.27
CA ASP A 354 9.32 -25.21 15.16
C ASP A 354 7.98 -25.30 14.44
N ALA A 355 7.74 -26.42 13.73
CA ALA A 355 6.43 -26.68 13.13
C ALA A 355 5.37 -26.93 14.22
N LEU A 356 4.19 -26.33 14.06
CA LEU A 356 3.07 -26.42 15.00
C LEU A 356 1.96 -27.29 14.42
N ASN A 357 1.56 -28.32 15.19
CA ASN A 357 0.36 -29.12 14.89
C ASN A 357 -0.85 -28.47 15.56
N VAL A 358 -1.66 -27.81 14.76
CA VAL A 358 -2.82 -27.03 15.22
C VAL A 358 -4.08 -27.90 15.13
N VAL A 359 -4.76 -28.03 16.26
CA VAL A 359 -6.07 -28.69 16.36
C VAL A 359 -7.06 -27.67 16.88
N LEU A 360 -7.97 -27.21 16.04
CA LEU A 360 -8.98 -26.24 16.43
C LEU A 360 -10.39 -26.77 16.18
N LYS A 361 -11.33 -26.24 16.93
CA LYS A 361 -12.76 -26.43 16.71
C LYS A 361 -13.33 -25.10 16.25
N TRP A 362 -13.96 -25.09 15.07
CA TRP A 362 -14.44 -23.86 14.46
C TRP A 362 -15.35 -23.01 15.38
N SER A 363 -16.25 -23.65 16.13
CA SER A 363 -17.14 -22.93 17.06
C SER A 363 -16.45 -22.19 18.21
N ASP A 364 -15.15 -22.34 18.37
CA ASP A 364 -14.38 -21.62 19.40
C ASP A 364 -13.77 -20.33 18.85
N LEU A 365 -14.08 -20.01 17.57
CA LEU A 365 -13.56 -18.85 16.81
C LEU A 365 -14.67 -17.89 16.37
N ASP A 366 -15.84 -17.92 17.02
CA ASP A 366 -16.93 -16.98 16.74
C ASP A 366 -16.56 -15.58 17.25
N PHE A 367 -16.75 -14.54 16.42
CA PHE A 367 -16.56 -13.14 16.81
C PHE A 367 -17.32 -12.18 15.90
N VAL A 368 -17.36 -10.92 16.27
CA VAL A 368 -17.82 -9.80 15.43
C VAL A 368 -16.64 -8.90 15.15
N ASP A 369 -16.39 -8.64 13.87
CA ASP A 369 -15.35 -7.69 13.44
C ASP A 369 -15.80 -6.26 13.73
N ASP A 370 -14.98 -5.51 14.46
CA ASP A 370 -15.30 -4.17 14.96
C ASP A 370 -15.36 -3.08 13.87
N LEU A 371 -14.65 -3.25 12.75
CA LEU A 371 -14.64 -2.29 11.65
C LEU A 371 -15.76 -2.55 10.66
N SER A 372 -15.87 -3.78 10.13
CA SER A 372 -16.92 -4.12 9.15
C SER A 372 -18.29 -4.39 9.80
N GLN A 373 -18.36 -4.56 11.12
CA GLN A 373 -19.55 -4.99 11.87
C GLN A 373 -20.09 -6.35 11.40
N ARG A 374 -19.30 -7.13 10.67
CA ARG A 374 -19.67 -8.48 10.22
C ARG A 374 -19.35 -9.52 11.29
N ALA A 375 -20.25 -10.46 11.47
CA ALA A 375 -20.04 -11.60 12.35
C ALA A 375 -19.56 -12.80 11.58
N ILE A 376 -18.61 -13.56 12.14
CA ILE A 376 -18.36 -14.93 11.77
C ILE A 376 -18.97 -15.81 12.88
N ASP A 377 -19.89 -16.68 12.49
CA ASP A 377 -20.67 -17.55 13.37
C ASP A 377 -20.56 -18.98 12.89
N PHE A 378 -19.61 -19.71 13.41
CA PHE A 378 -19.40 -21.12 13.06
C PHE A 378 -20.38 -22.06 13.78
N ALA A 379 -21.11 -21.58 14.78
CA ALA A 379 -22.16 -22.38 15.43
C ALA A 379 -23.43 -22.43 14.60
N GLY A 380 -23.80 -21.31 13.96
CA GLY A 380 -25.03 -21.16 13.17
C GLY A 380 -24.82 -21.31 11.67
N THR A 381 -23.64 -21.00 11.16
CA THR A 381 -23.34 -20.97 9.71
C THR A 381 -22.30 -22.02 9.34
N ASN A 382 -22.58 -22.79 8.29
CA ASN A 382 -21.61 -23.70 7.71
C ASN A 382 -20.78 -22.95 6.66
N TYR A 383 -19.45 -23.02 6.76
CA TYR A 383 -18.55 -22.45 5.77
C TYR A 383 -17.82 -23.56 5.02
N THR A 384 -17.59 -23.36 3.73
CA THR A 384 -16.63 -24.11 2.94
C THR A 384 -15.26 -23.51 3.17
N VAL A 385 -14.28 -24.33 3.53
CA VAL A 385 -12.88 -23.95 3.79
C VAL A 385 -12.05 -24.37 2.59
N LYS A 386 -11.51 -23.41 1.82
CA LYS A 386 -10.65 -23.65 0.66
C LYS A 386 -9.21 -23.25 1.01
N ASP A 387 -8.27 -24.18 0.83
CA ASP A 387 -6.84 -23.90 0.94
C ASP A 387 -6.38 -23.03 -0.23
N LEU A 388 -5.60 -21.98 0.04
CA LEU A 388 -5.19 -21.00 -0.97
C LEU A 388 -3.78 -21.24 -1.51
N TRP A 389 -3.00 -22.10 -0.84
CA TRP A 389 -1.71 -22.58 -1.36
C TRP A 389 -1.85 -23.87 -2.18
N HIS A 390 -2.87 -24.69 -1.89
CA HIS A 390 -3.08 -25.97 -2.52
C HIS A 390 -4.42 -25.99 -3.27
N ALA A 391 -4.43 -25.43 -4.49
CA ALA A 391 -5.65 -25.26 -5.29
C ALA A 391 -6.41 -26.58 -5.55
N ASP A 392 -5.68 -27.71 -5.60
CA ASP A 392 -6.24 -29.06 -5.82
C ASP A 392 -6.79 -29.72 -4.54
N ALA A 393 -6.56 -29.09 -3.37
CA ALA A 393 -7.08 -29.62 -2.11
C ALA A 393 -8.62 -29.56 -2.11
N LYS A 394 -9.26 -30.65 -1.71
CA LYS A 394 -10.72 -30.68 -1.61
C LYS A 394 -11.18 -29.78 -0.48
N PRO A 395 -12.08 -28.83 -0.74
CA PRO A 395 -12.63 -27.99 0.31
C PRO A 395 -13.32 -28.83 1.40
N VAL A 396 -13.18 -28.40 2.63
CA VAL A 396 -13.85 -29.02 3.80
C VAL A 396 -14.92 -28.08 4.34
N ASN A 397 -15.83 -28.61 5.16
CA ASN A 397 -16.90 -27.83 5.78
C ASN A 397 -16.62 -27.65 7.28
N THR A 398 -16.97 -26.48 7.82
CA THR A 398 -16.85 -26.20 9.24
C THR A 398 -17.87 -26.93 10.11
N LEU A 399 -19.02 -27.28 9.51
CA LEU A 399 -20.07 -28.08 10.17
C LEU A 399 -20.34 -29.37 9.39
N SER A 400 -20.68 -30.42 10.12
CA SER A 400 -21.16 -31.68 9.56
C SER A 400 -22.40 -32.21 10.29
N LYS A 401 -23.13 -33.13 9.66
CA LYS A 401 -24.24 -33.80 10.34
C LYS A 401 -23.70 -34.68 11.48
N GLY A 402 -24.16 -34.40 12.68
CA GLY A 402 -23.79 -35.14 13.89
C GLY A 402 -24.20 -36.60 13.80
N LYS A 403 -23.40 -37.48 14.44
CA LYS A 403 -23.64 -38.92 14.60
C LYS A 403 -24.04 -39.21 16.05
N GLY A 404 -24.58 -40.40 16.29
CA GLY A 404 -24.93 -40.85 17.63
C GLY A 404 -26.01 -39.93 18.29
N LYS A 405 -25.76 -39.44 19.48
CA LYS A 405 -26.69 -38.56 20.25
C LYS A 405 -27.02 -37.24 19.52
N ASN A 406 -26.16 -36.80 18.60
CA ASN A 406 -26.34 -35.58 17.80
C ASN A 406 -26.87 -35.87 16.40
N ARG A 407 -27.39 -37.05 16.13
CA ARG A 407 -27.87 -37.49 14.81
C ARG A 407 -28.91 -36.48 14.27
N GLY A 408 -28.60 -35.92 13.09
CA GLY A 408 -29.46 -34.93 12.39
C GLY A 408 -29.26 -33.48 12.80
N LYS A 409 -28.45 -33.18 13.84
CA LYS A 409 -28.01 -31.82 14.16
C LYS A 409 -26.72 -31.49 13.45
N MET A 410 -26.52 -30.22 13.13
CA MET A 410 -25.21 -29.73 12.68
C MET A 410 -24.27 -29.61 13.89
N VAL A 411 -23.04 -30.06 13.73
CA VAL A 411 -22.01 -30.03 14.77
C VAL A 411 -20.72 -29.45 14.18
N SER A 412 -20.00 -28.68 15.00
CA SER A 412 -18.71 -28.11 14.60
C SER A 412 -17.68 -29.22 14.36
N ASN A 413 -17.01 -29.14 13.23
CA ASN A 413 -15.89 -30.03 12.91
C ASN A 413 -14.62 -29.59 13.63
N THR A 414 -13.77 -30.54 13.95
CA THR A 414 -12.38 -30.29 14.31
C THR A 414 -11.60 -30.07 13.02
N PHE A 415 -10.72 -29.09 13.02
CA PHE A 415 -9.81 -28.77 11.93
C PHE A 415 -8.37 -29.02 12.38
N ASN A 416 -7.63 -29.82 11.59
CA ASN A 416 -6.26 -30.17 11.91
C ASN A 416 -5.36 -29.68 10.77
N VAL A 417 -4.32 -28.96 11.12
CA VAL A 417 -3.33 -28.45 10.15
C VAL A 417 -1.96 -28.36 10.82
N THR A 418 -0.91 -28.65 10.07
CA THR A 418 0.45 -28.38 10.49
C THR A 418 0.92 -27.12 9.81
N VAL A 419 1.38 -26.13 10.59
CA VAL A 419 2.00 -24.90 10.08
C VAL A 419 3.50 -25.01 10.32
N ALA A 420 4.28 -25.00 9.26
CA ALA A 420 5.73 -25.11 9.35
C ALA A 420 6.33 -23.91 10.07
N SER A 421 7.61 -24.00 10.46
CA SER A 421 8.34 -22.87 11.00
C SER A 421 8.32 -21.67 10.05
N HIS A 422 8.05 -20.47 10.56
CA HIS A 422 8.02 -19.20 9.83
C HIS A 422 7.09 -19.24 8.59
N ASP A 423 5.99 -20.01 8.65
CA ASP A 423 5.08 -20.20 7.52
C ASP A 423 3.65 -19.85 7.89
N VAL A 424 2.76 -19.90 6.92
CA VAL A 424 1.31 -19.69 7.07
C VAL A 424 0.50 -20.85 6.51
N ALA A 425 -0.67 -21.07 7.11
CA ALA A 425 -1.76 -21.80 6.49
C ALA A 425 -2.92 -20.82 6.27
N ILE A 426 -3.30 -20.59 5.02
CA ILE A 426 -4.29 -19.57 4.66
C ILE A 426 -5.43 -20.15 3.85
N TYR A 427 -6.66 -19.74 4.20
CA TYR A 427 -7.89 -20.31 3.69
C TYR A 427 -8.91 -19.21 3.35
N ARG A 428 -9.75 -19.49 2.34
CA ARG A 428 -10.99 -18.76 2.12
C ARG A 428 -12.15 -19.51 2.76
N LEU A 429 -12.95 -18.82 3.54
CA LEU A 429 -14.16 -19.33 4.17
C LEU A 429 -15.37 -18.73 3.46
N SER A 430 -16.14 -19.56 2.76
CA SER A 430 -17.34 -19.11 2.04
C SER A 430 -18.60 -19.68 2.72
N PRO A 431 -19.58 -18.86 3.06
CA PRO A 431 -20.81 -19.33 3.70
C PRO A 431 -21.59 -20.24 2.73
N VAL A 432 -21.97 -21.43 3.22
CA VAL A 432 -22.79 -22.35 2.45
C VAL A 432 -24.26 -21.93 2.55
N PRO A 433 -24.92 -21.58 1.42
CA PRO A 433 -26.29 -21.16 1.45
C PRO A 433 -27.19 -22.19 2.16
N SER A 434 -27.95 -21.74 3.16
CA SER A 434 -29.00 -22.60 3.73
C SER A 434 -30.04 -22.90 2.65
N LYS A 435 -30.30 -24.17 2.36
CA LYS A 435 -31.45 -24.51 1.49
C LYS A 435 -32.69 -23.91 2.14
N LYS A 436 -33.27 -22.87 1.52
CA LYS A 436 -34.60 -22.39 1.92
C LYS A 436 -35.52 -23.60 1.93
N LYS A 437 -36.08 -23.89 3.11
CA LYS A 437 -37.14 -24.90 3.27
C LYS A 437 -38.43 -24.41 2.62
#